data_a0a764e308a5f1998593af3622e20798
#
_entry.id   a0a764e308a5f1998593af3622e20798
#
_cell.length_a   1.000
_cell.length_b   1.000
_cell.length_c   1.000
_cell.angle_alpha   90.00
_cell.angle_beta   90.00
_cell.angle_gamma   90.00
#
_symmetry.space_group_name_H-M   'P 1'
#
loop_
_entity.id
_entity.type
_entity.pdbx_description
1 polymer ?
#
loop_
_entity_poly.entity_id
_entity_poly.type
_entity_poly.pdbx_seq_one_letter_code
_entity_poly.pdbx_strand_id
1 'polypeptide(L)'
;MLLESCVNSAISAIAAQKGGADRVELCENMADGGCTPSSGTILFAKKHLTIPIFVMIRPRGADFLYSEEEFEIMQSDILMAKKLGADGVVFGILMTDGRIDIDRMKELTALSRPMGITCHRAFDMTRDPMEALDDLIEIGVDRVLTSGQADSALDGAKLIRRLIERARKKIIIMPGHGVKENNLMQVVQETGATEYHMYLTKQVIGSMTFIREDVKMGVPDQSEFEYVQVDEKRIRKAREILDREEGMRV
;
A
#
# COMPACT_ATOMS: atom_id res chain seq x y z
N MET A 1 -3.82 -17.61 0.64
CA MET A 1 -2.92 -16.42 0.74
C MET A 1 -3.63 -15.18 0.18
N LEU A 2 -3.45 -13.97 0.80
CA LEU A 2 -4.15 -12.75 0.39
C LEU A 2 -3.29 -11.94 -0.60
N LEU A 3 -3.91 -11.48 -1.69
CA LEU A 3 -3.33 -10.56 -2.66
C LEU A 3 -3.92 -9.16 -2.47
N GLU A 4 -3.11 -8.22 -1.99
CA GLU A 4 -3.44 -6.80 -2.01
C GLU A 4 -2.85 -6.13 -3.24
N SER A 5 -3.69 -5.43 -4.00
CA SER A 5 -3.22 -4.61 -5.11
C SER A 5 -3.17 -3.14 -4.73
N CYS A 6 -1.99 -2.53 -4.81
CA CYS A 6 -1.88 -1.07 -4.84
C CYS A 6 -2.52 -0.55 -6.13
N VAL A 7 -3.31 0.50 -6.04
CA VAL A 7 -4.03 1.08 -7.17
C VAL A 7 -3.98 2.60 -7.13
N ASN A 8 -3.78 3.21 -8.30
CA ASN A 8 -3.61 4.66 -8.46
C ASN A 8 -4.90 5.38 -8.90
N SER A 9 -6.02 4.67 -8.96
CA SER A 9 -7.32 5.22 -9.35
C SER A 9 -8.44 4.22 -9.08
N ALA A 10 -9.67 4.69 -9.05
CA ALA A 10 -10.84 3.82 -8.92
C ALA A 10 -11.01 2.86 -10.11
N ILE A 11 -10.58 3.24 -11.31
CA ILE A 11 -10.61 2.37 -12.49
C ILE A 11 -9.57 1.25 -12.36
N SER A 12 -8.37 1.56 -11.85
CA SER A 12 -7.36 0.55 -11.50
C SER A 12 -7.86 -0.40 -10.41
N ALA A 13 -8.63 0.10 -9.43
CA ALA A 13 -9.23 -0.73 -8.39
C ALA A 13 -10.24 -1.74 -8.95
N ILE A 14 -11.07 -1.33 -9.92
CA ILE A 14 -11.99 -2.23 -10.64
C ILE A 14 -11.20 -3.29 -11.42
N ALA A 15 -10.10 -2.91 -12.09
CA ALA A 15 -9.25 -3.87 -12.81
C ALA A 15 -8.59 -4.87 -11.86
N ALA A 16 -8.11 -4.42 -10.68
CA ALA A 16 -7.55 -5.27 -9.65
C ALA A 16 -8.57 -6.31 -9.14
N GLN A 17 -9.79 -5.88 -8.81
CA GLN A 17 -10.87 -6.78 -8.40
C GLN A 17 -11.19 -7.81 -9.49
N LYS A 18 -11.32 -7.40 -10.74
CA LYS A 18 -11.57 -8.33 -11.88
C LYS A 18 -10.43 -9.31 -12.08
N GLY A 19 -9.21 -8.93 -11.75
CA GLY A 19 -8.03 -9.79 -11.76
C GLY A 19 -7.96 -10.77 -10.60
N GLY A 20 -8.81 -10.63 -9.57
CA GLY A 20 -8.85 -11.53 -8.42
C GLY A 20 -8.03 -11.04 -7.23
N ALA A 21 -7.79 -9.73 -7.10
CA ALA A 21 -7.26 -9.16 -5.86
C ALA A 21 -8.28 -9.33 -4.73
N ASP A 22 -7.80 -9.67 -3.54
CA ASP A 22 -8.63 -9.85 -2.34
C ASP A 22 -8.88 -8.51 -1.63
N ARG A 23 -8.00 -7.53 -1.81
CA ARG A 23 -8.05 -6.19 -1.22
C ARG A 23 -7.34 -5.20 -2.15
N VAL A 24 -7.73 -3.94 -2.09
CA VAL A 24 -6.99 -2.85 -2.74
C VAL A 24 -6.51 -1.84 -1.71
N GLU A 25 -5.29 -1.32 -1.93
CA GLU A 25 -4.79 -0.10 -1.33
C GLU A 25 -4.98 1.04 -2.32
N LEU A 26 -5.90 1.96 -2.01
CA LEU A 26 -6.27 3.07 -2.90
C LEU A 26 -5.41 4.29 -2.61
N CYS A 27 -4.62 4.70 -3.61
CA CYS A 27 -3.70 5.83 -3.57
C CYS A 27 -3.96 6.80 -4.73
N GLU A 28 -3.44 8.01 -4.61
CA GLU A 28 -3.17 8.94 -5.72
C GLU A 28 -1.69 9.32 -5.71
N ASN A 29 -1.23 10.07 -6.70
CA ASN A 29 0.15 10.58 -6.81
C ASN A 29 1.23 9.50 -6.60
N MET A 30 1.19 8.46 -7.41
CA MET A 30 2.15 7.35 -7.34
C MET A 30 3.60 7.75 -7.70
N ALA A 31 3.79 8.90 -8.38
CA ALA A 31 5.11 9.44 -8.64
C ALA A 31 5.88 9.77 -7.35
N ASP A 32 5.17 10.18 -6.30
CA ASP A 32 5.72 10.45 -4.96
C ASP A 32 5.56 9.26 -3.99
N GLY A 33 5.21 8.09 -4.50
CA GLY A 33 5.03 6.87 -3.69
C GLY A 33 3.65 6.72 -3.06
N GLY A 34 2.64 7.46 -3.55
CA GLY A 34 1.26 7.41 -3.09
C GLY A 34 0.93 8.45 -2.02
N CYS A 35 -0.17 9.18 -2.23
CA CYS A 35 -0.77 10.14 -1.29
C CYS A 35 -2.25 9.81 -1.09
N THR A 36 -2.91 10.54 -0.17
CA THR A 36 -4.35 10.40 0.10
C THR A 36 -5.15 10.64 -1.18
N PRO A 37 -6.02 9.71 -1.59
CA PRO A 37 -6.88 9.90 -2.76
C PRO A 37 -8.03 10.86 -2.46
N SER A 38 -8.56 11.48 -3.51
CA SER A 38 -9.71 12.38 -3.36
C SER A 38 -10.94 11.64 -2.82
N SER A 39 -11.81 12.36 -2.10
CA SER A 39 -13.08 11.80 -1.61
C SER A 39 -13.97 11.27 -2.74
N GLY A 40 -13.90 11.88 -3.93
CA GLY A 40 -14.59 11.41 -5.13
C GLY A 40 -14.10 10.05 -5.60
N THR A 41 -12.77 9.84 -5.59
CA THR A 41 -12.15 8.55 -5.93
C THR A 41 -12.58 7.46 -4.94
N ILE A 42 -12.56 7.76 -3.63
CA ILE A 42 -12.99 6.81 -2.58
C ILE A 42 -14.47 6.43 -2.76
N LEU A 43 -15.34 7.43 -2.90
CA LEU A 43 -16.78 7.21 -3.08
C LEU A 43 -17.10 6.38 -4.32
N PHE A 44 -16.43 6.69 -5.44
CA PHE A 44 -16.62 5.92 -6.68
C PHE A 44 -16.14 4.47 -6.50
N ALA A 45 -14.97 4.26 -5.91
CA ALA A 45 -14.45 2.92 -5.63
C ALA A 45 -15.42 2.12 -4.74
N LYS A 46 -15.91 2.69 -3.63
CA LYS A 46 -16.89 2.02 -2.73
C LYS A 46 -18.19 1.65 -3.41
N LYS A 47 -18.63 2.43 -4.39
CA LYS A 47 -19.84 2.12 -5.16
C LYS A 47 -19.67 0.91 -6.09
N HIS A 48 -18.46 0.64 -6.56
CA HIS A 48 -18.20 -0.33 -7.65
C HIS A 48 -17.43 -1.58 -7.22
N LEU A 49 -16.77 -1.55 -6.07
CA LEU A 49 -16.03 -2.69 -5.55
C LEU A 49 -16.82 -3.42 -4.46
N THR A 50 -16.61 -4.73 -4.40
CA THR A 50 -17.12 -5.61 -3.36
C THR A 50 -16.01 -6.14 -2.43
N ILE A 51 -14.75 -5.96 -2.82
CA ILE A 51 -13.58 -6.29 -2.01
C ILE A 51 -13.21 -5.12 -1.09
N PRO A 52 -12.53 -5.37 0.04
CA PRO A 52 -12.09 -4.33 0.96
C PRO A 52 -11.21 -3.27 0.30
N ILE A 53 -11.44 -2.00 0.69
CA ILE A 53 -10.68 -0.84 0.24
C ILE A 53 -9.95 -0.24 1.43
N PHE A 54 -8.62 -0.27 1.37
CA PHE A 54 -7.74 0.42 2.32
C PHE A 54 -7.26 1.72 1.69
N VAL A 55 -7.48 2.84 2.37
CA VAL A 55 -7.22 4.19 1.84
C VAL A 55 -5.89 4.69 2.36
N MET A 56 -5.01 5.13 1.46
CA MET A 56 -3.76 5.79 1.83
C MET A 56 -4.07 7.12 2.55
N ILE A 57 -3.48 7.32 3.71
CA ILE A 57 -3.52 8.57 4.48
C ILE A 57 -2.09 9.13 4.54
N ARG A 58 -1.75 9.94 3.57
CA ARG A 58 -0.43 10.54 3.40
C ARG A 58 -0.58 11.88 2.70
N PRO A 59 -0.39 13.01 3.42
CA PRO A 59 -0.73 14.35 2.90
C PRO A 59 0.21 14.80 1.77
N ARG A 60 1.44 14.26 1.71
CA ARG A 60 2.44 14.58 0.70
C ARG A 60 3.44 13.45 0.49
N GLY A 61 4.21 13.53 -0.58
CA GLY A 61 5.42 12.75 -0.81
C GLY A 61 6.58 13.09 0.14
N ALA A 62 7.79 12.68 -0.21
CA ALA A 62 9.02 12.78 0.58
C ALA A 62 8.99 11.97 1.89
N ASP A 63 9.54 12.50 2.99
CA ASP A 63 9.70 11.82 4.28
C ASP A 63 8.37 11.55 5.01
N PHE A 64 8.48 11.02 6.22
CA PHE A 64 7.34 10.65 7.07
C PHE A 64 7.32 11.41 8.40
N LEU A 65 8.04 12.54 8.46
CA LEU A 65 7.98 13.50 9.56
C LEU A 65 7.00 14.60 9.17
N TYR A 66 5.90 14.73 9.88
CA TYR A 66 4.82 15.66 9.53
C TYR A 66 4.73 16.81 10.53
N SER A 67 4.35 18.01 10.03
CA SER A 67 4.00 19.16 10.87
C SER A 67 2.68 18.92 11.62
N GLU A 68 2.31 19.86 12.51
CA GLU A 68 1.01 19.80 13.20
C GLU A 68 -0.15 19.96 12.20
N GLU A 69 -0.01 20.83 11.21
CA GLU A 69 -1.02 21.04 10.17
C GLU A 69 -1.18 19.81 9.27
N GLU A 70 -0.07 19.16 8.90
CA GLU A 70 -0.11 17.90 8.14
C GLU A 70 -0.76 16.78 8.96
N PHE A 71 -0.52 16.74 10.26
CA PHE A 71 -1.15 15.77 11.16
C PHE A 71 -2.66 16.01 11.28
N GLU A 72 -3.12 17.26 11.39
CA GLU A 72 -4.54 17.63 11.37
C GLU A 72 -5.21 17.23 10.04
N ILE A 73 -4.51 17.38 8.90
CA ILE A 73 -4.98 16.90 7.60
C ILE A 73 -5.16 15.39 7.64
N MET A 74 -4.19 14.62 8.15
CA MET A 74 -4.28 13.16 8.25
C MET A 74 -5.47 12.70 9.11
N GLN A 75 -5.74 13.38 10.23
CA GLN A 75 -6.92 13.11 11.06
C GLN A 75 -8.22 13.33 10.27
N SER A 76 -8.31 14.46 9.56
CA SER A 76 -9.46 14.80 8.72
C SER A 76 -9.68 13.79 7.60
N ASP A 77 -8.62 13.33 6.94
CA ASP A 77 -8.64 12.32 5.89
C ASP A 77 -9.13 10.96 6.41
N ILE A 78 -8.69 10.54 7.62
CA ILE A 78 -9.18 9.32 8.27
C ILE A 78 -10.68 9.40 8.53
N LEU A 79 -11.16 10.52 9.10
CA LEU A 79 -12.58 10.72 9.36
C LEU A 79 -13.40 10.71 8.07
N MET A 80 -12.87 11.31 7.00
CA MET A 80 -13.52 11.30 5.69
C MET A 80 -13.54 9.89 5.09
N ALA A 81 -12.43 9.16 5.10
CA ALA A 81 -12.37 7.78 4.62
C ALA A 81 -13.37 6.88 5.36
N LYS A 82 -13.45 7.00 6.69
CA LYS A 82 -14.41 6.31 7.54
C LYS A 82 -15.85 6.64 7.17
N LYS A 83 -16.17 7.92 7.01
CA LYS A 83 -17.50 8.40 6.61
C LYS A 83 -17.92 7.87 5.23
N LEU A 84 -16.97 7.75 4.30
CA LEU A 84 -17.20 7.20 2.96
C LEU A 84 -17.23 5.67 2.92
N GLY A 85 -17.02 5.00 4.04
CA GLY A 85 -17.16 3.55 4.19
C GLY A 85 -15.91 2.78 3.77
N ALA A 86 -14.73 3.35 3.90
CA ALA A 86 -13.47 2.61 3.75
C ALA A 86 -13.40 1.45 4.75
N ASP A 87 -12.80 0.34 4.34
CA ASP A 87 -12.65 -0.85 5.18
C ASP A 87 -11.37 -0.80 6.01
N GLY A 88 -10.39 0.01 5.56
CA GLY A 88 -9.14 0.24 6.25
C GLY A 88 -8.46 1.52 5.82
N VAL A 89 -7.40 1.87 6.54
CA VAL A 89 -6.52 3.01 6.26
C VAL A 89 -5.07 2.59 6.34
N VAL A 90 -4.22 3.31 5.61
CA VAL A 90 -2.78 3.03 5.51
C VAL A 90 -2.01 4.30 5.82
N PHE A 91 -1.21 4.30 6.88
CA PHE A 91 -0.41 5.45 7.30
C PHE A 91 0.85 5.04 8.06
N GLY A 92 1.73 6.00 8.35
CA GLY A 92 2.92 5.81 9.18
C GLY A 92 3.60 7.15 9.40
N ILE A 93 4.02 7.40 10.64
CA ILE A 93 4.66 8.64 11.07
C ILE A 93 5.96 8.30 11.78
N LEU A 94 7.01 9.02 11.43
CA LEU A 94 8.33 8.90 12.05
C LEU A 94 8.74 10.18 12.77
N MET A 95 9.58 10.02 13.78
CA MET A 95 10.29 11.10 14.43
C MET A 95 11.56 11.47 13.65
N THR A 96 12.16 12.59 13.97
CA THR A 96 13.41 13.09 13.35
C THR A 96 14.59 12.12 13.44
N ASP A 97 14.58 11.22 14.43
CA ASP A 97 15.64 10.22 14.66
C ASP A 97 15.32 8.84 14.04
N GLY A 98 14.24 8.73 13.25
CA GLY A 98 13.84 7.51 12.56
C GLY A 98 13.08 6.50 13.43
N ARG A 99 12.64 6.86 14.63
CA ARG A 99 11.71 6.04 15.42
C ARG A 99 10.26 6.26 14.96
N ILE A 100 9.40 5.32 15.29
CA ILE A 100 7.94 5.50 15.18
C ILE A 100 7.51 6.66 16.11
N ASP A 101 6.70 7.58 15.62
CA ASP A 101 6.01 8.57 16.45
C ASP A 101 4.83 7.88 17.16
N ILE A 102 5.11 7.31 18.33
CA ILE A 102 4.17 6.46 19.07
C ILE A 102 2.90 7.24 19.42
N ASP A 103 3.02 8.49 19.86
CA ASP A 103 1.89 9.27 20.34
C ASP A 103 0.92 9.58 19.19
N ARG A 104 1.41 10.12 18.08
CA ARG A 104 0.61 10.40 16.91
C ARG A 104 0.06 9.12 16.26
N MET A 105 0.84 8.05 16.20
CA MET A 105 0.38 6.76 15.68
C MET A 105 -0.73 6.15 16.56
N LYS A 106 -0.65 6.24 17.89
CA LYS A 106 -1.73 5.82 18.79
C LYS A 106 -3.00 6.61 18.56
N GLU A 107 -2.90 7.93 18.39
CA GLU A 107 -4.05 8.81 18.13
C GLU A 107 -4.75 8.46 16.80
N LEU A 108 -3.99 8.34 15.69
CA LEU A 108 -4.56 7.95 14.40
C LEU A 108 -5.15 6.53 14.44
N THR A 109 -4.51 5.61 15.17
CA THR A 109 -5.01 4.24 15.35
C THR A 109 -6.37 4.25 16.06
N ALA A 110 -6.50 5.00 17.15
CA ALA A 110 -7.77 5.14 17.88
C ALA A 110 -8.87 5.76 17.01
N LEU A 111 -8.53 6.82 16.26
CA LEU A 111 -9.44 7.51 15.35
C LEU A 111 -9.94 6.59 14.22
N SER A 112 -9.08 5.71 13.74
CA SER A 112 -9.37 4.81 12.62
C SER A 112 -10.34 3.69 12.99
N ARG A 113 -10.36 3.23 14.24
CA ARG A 113 -11.19 2.08 14.63
C ARG A 113 -12.69 2.32 14.34
N PRO A 114 -13.46 1.33 13.85
CA PRO A 114 -13.10 -0.10 13.71
C PRO A 114 -12.46 -0.50 12.36
N MET A 115 -12.07 0.46 11.50
CA MET A 115 -11.38 0.16 10.24
C MET A 115 -10.05 -0.60 10.50
N GLY A 116 -9.64 -1.44 9.54
CA GLY A 116 -8.32 -2.07 9.54
C GLY A 116 -7.19 -1.04 9.36
N ILE A 117 -6.03 -1.30 9.95
CA ILE A 117 -4.91 -0.35 9.94
C ILE A 117 -3.64 -1.03 9.42
N THR A 118 -3.03 -0.42 8.41
CA THR A 118 -1.73 -0.82 7.89
C THR A 118 -0.71 0.30 8.11
N CYS A 119 0.43 -0.01 8.73
CA CYS A 119 1.60 0.85 8.66
C CYS A 119 2.28 0.63 7.31
N HIS A 120 2.40 1.69 6.50
CA HIS A 120 3.03 1.62 5.19
C HIS A 120 4.56 1.60 5.27
N ARG A 121 5.24 1.77 4.13
CA ARG A 121 6.70 1.73 4.01
C ARG A 121 7.48 2.82 4.77
N ALA A 122 6.86 3.67 5.56
CA ALA A 122 7.56 4.43 6.59
C ALA A 122 8.33 3.49 7.52
N PHE A 123 7.83 2.26 7.73
CA PHE A 123 8.53 1.20 8.44
C PHE A 123 9.91 0.89 7.86
N ASP A 124 10.06 0.92 6.53
CA ASP A 124 11.34 0.68 5.88
C ASP A 124 12.38 1.78 6.11
N MET A 125 11.94 2.96 6.56
CA MET A 125 12.78 4.11 6.90
C MET A 125 13.09 4.23 8.39
N THR A 126 12.66 3.27 9.21
CA THR A 126 12.97 3.26 10.64
C THR A 126 14.43 2.89 10.90
N ARG A 127 15.01 3.45 11.95
CA ARG A 127 16.39 3.17 12.36
C ARG A 127 16.62 1.74 12.86
N ASP A 128 15.61 1.15 13.53
CA ASP A 128 15.62 -0.22 14.02
C ASP A 128 14.25 -0.88 13.74
N PRO A 129 14.19 -1.87 12.82
CA PRO A 129 12.94 -2.49 12.46
C PRO A 129 12.36 -3.41 13.55
N MET A 130 13.17 -3.86 14.51
CA MET A 130 12.68 -4.68 15.62
C MET A 130 12.03 -3.82 16.71
N GLU A 131 12.64 -2.66 17.04
CA GLU A 131 12.05 -1.63 17.90
C GLU A 131 10.71 -1.17 17.29
N ALA A 132 10.73 -0.77 16.02
CA ALA A 132 9.53 -0.30 15.32
C ALA A 132 8.40 -1.34 15.25
N LEU A 133 8.73 -2.62 15.07
CA LEU A 133 7.73 -3.69 15.10
C LEU A 133 7.07 -3.83 16.48
N ASP A 134 7.87 -3.81 17.55
CA ASP A 134 7.35 -3.91 18.91
C ASP A 134 6.44 -2.70 19.25
N ASP A 135 6.84 -1.48 18.86
CA ASP A 135 6.04 -0.27 19.01
C ASP A 135 4.69 -0.39 18.27
N LEU A 136 4.69 -0.84 17.01
CA LEU A 136 3.46 -1.01 16.23
C LEU A 136 2.53 -2.09 16.79
N ILE A 137 3.08 -3.15 17.37
CA ILE A 137 2.30 -4.17 18.11
C ILE A 137 1.65 -3.57 19.36
N GLU A 138 2.39 -2.75 20.13
CA GLU A 138 1.85 -2.09 21.33
C GLU A 138 0.77 -1.06 20.97
N ILE A 139 0.95 -0.31 19.89
CA ILE A 139 -0.02 0.66 19.36
C ILE A 139 -1.31 -0.05 18.92
N GLY A 140 -1.22 -1.30 18.50
CA GLY A 140 -2.37 -2.08 18.03
C GLY A 140 -2.63 -1.89 16.52
N VAL A 141 -1.59 -1.70 15.72
CA VAL A 141 -1.66 -1.73 14.25
C VAL A 141 -1.88 -3.17 13.79
N ASP A 142 -2.71 -3.37 12.76
CA ASP A 142 -3.06 -4.73 12.32
C ASP A 142 -2.02 -5.33 11.35
N ARG A 143 -1.31 -4.47 10.60
CA ARG A 143 -0.43 -4.88 9.48
C ARG A 143 0.74 -3.92 9.28
N VAL A 144 1.86 -4.46 8.84
CA VAL A 144 3.03 -3.71 8.35
C VAL A 144 3.27 -4.08 6.90
N LEU A 145 3.31 -3.08 6.00
CA LEU A 145 3.79 -3.20 4.64
C LEU A 145 5.29 -2.87 4.62
N THR A 146 6.13 -3.79 4.14
CA THR A 146 7.58 -3.61 4.15
C THR A 146 8.27 -4.30 2.98
N SER A 147 9.37 -3.71 2.54
CA SER A 147 10.35 -4.37 1.66
C SER A 147 11.50 -5.02 2.46
N GLY A 148 11.41 -5.03 3.80
CA GLY A 148 12.49 -5.51 4.66
C GLY A 148 13.68 -4.55 4.70
N GLN A 149 13.43 -3.23 4.65
CA GLN A 149 14.43 -2.17 4.61
C GLN A 149 15.44 -2.33 3.45
N ALA A 150 14.99 -2.88 2.32
CA ALA A 150 15.80 -3.12 1.13
C ALA A 150 15.11 -2.56 -0.12
N ASP A 151 15.82 -2.56 -1.25
CA ASP A 151 15.31 -2.05 -2.54
C ASP A 151 14.16 -2.88 -3.11
N SER A 152 14.01 -4.12 -2.65
CA SER A 152 12.84 -4.94 -2.94
C SER A 152 12.51 -5.90 -1.79
N ALA A 153 11.27 -6.38 -1.74
CA ALA A 153 10.86 -7.39 -0.75
C ALA A 153 11.64 -8.71 -0.88
N LEU A 154 12.14 -9.03 -2.08
CA LEU A 154 12.98 -10.20 -2.28
C LEU A 154 14.37 -10.01 -1.67
N ASP A 155 14.98 -8.85 -1.85
CA ASP A 155 16.28 -8.52 -1.26
C ASP A 155 16.19 -8.47 0.28
N GLY A 156 15.07 -7.97 0.81
CA GLY A 156 14.78 -7.91 2.24
C GLY A 156 14.16 -9.17 2.85
N ALA A 157 14.00 -10.25 2.07
CA ALA A 157 13.23 -11.43 2.50
C ALA A 157 13.70 -12.03 3.84
N LYS A 158 15.02 -12.02 4.11
CA LYS A 158 15.59 -12.51 5.37
C LYS A 158 15.12 -11.69 6.58
N LEU A 159 15.07 -10.35 6.45
CA LEU A 159 14.55 -9.49 7.51
C LEU A 159 13.03 -9.68 7.65
N ILE A 160 12.29 -9.74 6.54
CA ILE A 160 10.85 -9.98 6.56
C ILE A 160 10.52 -11.28 7.31
N ARG A 161 11.24 -12.37 7.06
CA ARG A 161 11.06 -13.64 7.79
C ARG A 161 11.30 -13.46 9.31
N ARG A 162 12.36 -12.78 9.70
CA ARG A 162 12.65 -12.50 11.12
C ARG A 162 11.55 -11.64 11.78
N LEU A 163 10.99 -10.66 11.04
CA LEU A 163 9.86 -9.86 11.51
C LEU A 163 8.61 -10.72 11.72
N ILE A 164 8.31 -11.64 10.80
CA ILE A 164 7.19 -12.59 10.92
C ILE A 164 7.36 -13.48 12.15
N GLU A 165 8.56 -14.02 12.37
CA GLU A 165 8.88 -14.83 13.54
C GLU A 165 8.72 -14.04 14.86
N ARG A 166 9.19 -12.78 14.89
CA ARG A 166 9.04 -11.90 16.06
C ARG A 166 7.60 -11.47 16.30
N ALA A 167 6.85 -11.21 15.25
CA ALA A 167 5.46 -10.78 15.33
C ALA A 167 4.55 -11.81 16.03
N ARG A 168 4.87 -13.10 15.96
CA ARG A 168 4.10 -14.20 16.61
C ARG A 168 2.60 -14.09 16.38
N LYS A 169 2.19 -13.71 15.18
CA LYS A 169 0.78 -13.48 14.77
C LYS A 169 0.06 -12.31 15.48
N LYS A 170 0.76 -11.46 16.21
CA LYS A 170 0.17 -10.27 16.84
C LYS A 170 -0.09 -9.15 15.84
N ILE A 171 0.69 -9.11 14.76
CA ILE A 171 0.59 -8.18 13.65
C ILE A 171 0.97 -8.93 12.36
N ILE A 172 0.35 -8.58 11.24
CA ILE A 172 0.65 -9.19 9.94
C ILE A 172 1.84 -8.45 9.30
N ILE A 173 2.83 -9.20 8.82
CA ILE A 173 3.92 -8.64 8.01
C ILE A 173 3.64 -8.97 6.56
N MET A 174 3.43 -7.94 5.76
CA MET A 174 3.05 -8.03 4.35
C MET A 174 4.21 -7.54 3.46
N PRO A 175 4.91 -8.46 2.75
CA PRO A 175 5.92 -8.06 1.77
C PRO A 175 5.33 -7.20 0.67
N GLY A 176 6.01 -6.09 0.35
CA GLY A 176 5.66 -5.23 -0.78
C GLY A 176 6.87 -4.50 -1.32
N HIS A 177 6.71 -3.82 -2.45
CA HIS A 177 7.73 -3.23 -3.28
C HIS A 177 8.60 -4.26 -4.03
N GLY A 178 8.61 -4.14 -5.35
CA GLY A 178 9.34 -5.06 -6.22
C GLY A 178 8.76 -6.47 -6.34
N VAL A 179 7.61 -6.76 -5.70
CA VAL A 179 6.91 -8.05 -5.84
C VAL A 179 6.15 -8.06 -7.17
N LYS A 180 6.48 -9.02 -8.02
CA LYS A 180 5.90 -9.20 -9.37
C LYS A 180 5.62 -10.69 -9.62
N GLU A 181 4.87 -11.01 -10.68
CA GLU A 181 4.50 -12.38 -11.04
C GLU A 181 5.70 -13.31 -11.27
N ASN A 182 6.82 -12.78 -11.67
CA ASN A 182 8.04 -13.55 -11.98
C ASN A 182 8.89 -13.89 -10.74
N ASN A 183 8.72 -13.17 -9.62
CA ASN A 183 9.46 -13.43 -8.39
C ASN A 183 8.54 -13.77 -7.19
N LEU A 184 7.20 -13.71 -7.37
CA LEU A 184 6.24 -13.91 -6.29
C LEU A 184 6.44 -15.25 -5.57
N MET A 185 6.63 -16.35 -6.32
CA MET A 185 6.88 -17.66 -5.74
C MET A 185 8.11 -17.67 -4.81
N GLN A 186 9.20 -17.03 -5.24
CA GLN A 186 10.40 -16.92 -4.42
C GLN A 186 10.17 -16.09 -3.17
N VAL A 187 9.46 -14.94 -3.28
CA VAL A 187 9.08 -14.13 -2.11
C VAL A 187 8.23 -14.94 -1.12
N VAL A 188 7.27 -15.74 -1.63
CA VAL A 188 6.44 -16.63 -0.79
C VAL A 188 7.29 -17.63 -0.02
N GLN A 189 8.24 -18.28 -0.67
CA GLN A 189 9.10 -19.33 -0.08
C GLN A 189 10.11 -18.74 0.89
N GLU A 190 10.73 -17.62 0.56
CA GLU A 190 11.76 -17.01 1.38
C GLU A 190 11.20 -16.27 2.60
N THR A 191 10.05 -15.62 2.48
CA THR A 191 9.46 -14.86 3.59
C THR A 191 8.55 -15.69 4.48
N GLY A 192 7.76 -16.58 3.90
CA GLY A 192 6.71 -17.33 4.58
C GLY A 192 5.49 -16.46 4.95
N ALA A 193 5.34 -15.28 4.36
CA ALA A 193 4.21 -14.37 4.59
C ALA A 193 2.88 -15.01 4.13
N THR A 194 1.77 -14.42 4.57
CA THR A 194 0.41 -14.85 4.23
C THR A 194 -0.36 -13.81 3.41
N GLU A 195 0.12 -12.57 3.36
CA GLU A 195 -0.41 -11.47 2.57
C GLU A 195 0.72 -10.85 1.73
N TYR A 196 0.41 -10.44 0.51
CA TYR A 196 1.38 -9.89 -0.45
C TYR A 196 0.82 -8.64 -1.11
N HIS A 197 1.64 -7.58 -1.14
CA HIS A 197 1.28 -6.29 -1.73
C HIS A 197 1.99 -6.10 -3.06
N MET A 198 1.23 -5.76 -4.12
CA MET A 198 1.75 -5.68 -5.48
C MET A 198 1.20 -4.45 -6.21
N TYR A 199 2.06 -3.82 -7.04
CA TYR A 199 1.68 -2.76 -7.98
C TYR A 199 1.97 -3.24 -9.41
N LEU A 200 0.99 -3.91 -10.03
CA LEU A 200 1.12 -4.55 -11.33
C LEU A 200 0.37 -3.74 -12.39
N THR A 201 1.09 -2.97 -13.17
CA THR A 201 0.53 -1.97 -14.07
C THR A 201 0.91 -2.19 -15.53
N LYS A 202 0.21 -1.49 -16.41
CA LYS A 202 0.51 -1.29 -17.82
C LYS A 202 0.39 0.19 -18.17
N GLN A 203 1.09 0.60 -19.24
CA GLN A 203 0.86 1.88 -19.90
C GLN A 203 -0.44 1.83 -20.72
N VAL A 204 -1.18 2.92 -20.68
CA VAL A 204 -2.40 3.13 -21.46
C VAL A 204 -2.25 4.43 -22.24
N ILE A 205 -2.45 4.37 -23.54
CA ILE A 205 -2.49 5.56 -24.39
C ILE A 205 -3.84 6.24 -24.19
N GLY A 206 -3.82 7.54 -23.90
CA GLY A 206 -5.03 8.36 -23.79
C GLY A 206 -5.80 8.42 -25.11
N SER A 207 -7.09 8.68 -25.04
CA SER A 207 -7.97 8.75 -26.22
C SER A 207 -8.03 10.12 -26.90
N MET A 208 -7.20 11.09 -26.46
CA MET A 208 -7.12 12.39 -27.12
C MET A 208 -6.51 12.25 -28.52
N THR A 209 -7.17 12.83 -29.52
CA THR A 209 -6.67 12.85 -30.91
C THR A 209 -5.80 14.07 -31.22
N PHE A 210 -6.03 15.17 -30.51
CA PHE A 210 -5.16 16.35 -30.60
C PHE A 210 -3.97 16.19 -29.65
N ILE A 211 -2.76 16.26 -30.18
CA ILE A 211 -1.50 16.15 -29.44
C ILE A 211 -0.74 17.46 -29.54
N ARG A 212 -0.33 18.01 -28.39
CA ARG A 212 0.53 19.18 -28.30
C ARG A 212 1.90 18.75 -27.76
N GLU A 213 2.90 18.74 -28.65
CA GLU A 213 4.25 18.24 -28.30
C GLU A 213 5.15 19.30 -27.67
N ASP A 214 4.85 20.58 -27.89
CA ASP A 214 5.64 21.74 -27.51
C ASP A 214 5.39 22.23 -26.06
N VAL A 215 4.43 21.62 -25.33
CA VAL A 215 4.11 21.96 -23.94
C VAL A 215 4.31 20.75 -23.05
N LYS A 216 5.08 20.93 -21.98
CA LYS A 216 5.27 19.91 -20.92
C LYS A 216 4.65 20.40 -19.63
N MET A 217 3.84 19.59 -18.97
CA MET A 217 3.11 19.96 -17.75
C MET A 217 3.42 19.07 -16.54
N GLY A 218 3.76 17.83 -16.77
CA GLY A 218 3.94 16.82 -15.72
C GLY A 218 5.40 16.55 -15.36
N VAL A 219 5.67 15.31 -15.00
CA VAL A 219 7.02 14.83 -14.67
C VAL A 219 7.89 14.86 -15.94
N PRO A 220 9.15 15.35 -15.87
CA PRO A 220 10.07 15.31 -17.01
C PRO A 220 10.15 13.92 -17.63
N ASP A 221 10.24 13.85 -18.94
CA ASP A 221 10.36 12.63 -19.74
C ASP A 221 9.17 11.66 -19.70
N GLN A 222 8.04 12.05 -19.09
CA GLN A 222 6.79 11.32 -19.21
C GLN A 222 5.89 11.92 -20.31
N SER A 223 5.17 11.06 -21.01
CA SER A 223 4.18 11.48 -22.01
C SER A 223 2.95 12.08 -21.33
N GLU A 224 2.50 13.25 -21.80
CA GLU A 224 1.22 13.86 -21.36
C GLU A 224 -0.02 13.10 -21.89
N PHE A 225 0.19 12.15 -22.78
CA PHE A 225 -0.87 11.41 -23.49
C PHE A 225 -0.95 9.95 -23.10
N GLU A 226 -0.14 9.54 -22.12
CA GLU A 226 -0.12 8.20 -21.55
C GLU A 226 -0.31 8.25 -20.03
N TYR A 227 -0.95 7.23 -19.50
CA TYR A 227 -1.10 7.07 -18.06
C TYR A 227 -0.94 5.61 -17.65
N VAL A 228 -0.66 5.40 -16.38
CA VAL A 228 -0.48 4.07 -15.80
C VAL A 228 -1.80 3.58 -15.22
N GLN A 229 -2.15 2.34 -15.51
CA GLN A 229 -3.32 1.65 -14.96
C GLN A 229 -2.94 0.23 -14.52
N VAL A 230 -3.60 -0.28 -13.47
CA VAL A 230 -3.42 -1.69 -13.07
C VAL A 230 -3.82 -2.62 -14.20
N ASP A 231 -3.00 -3.63 -14.45
CA ASP A 231 -3.24 -4.66 -15.45
C ASP A 231 -3.96 -5.86 -14.84
N GLU A 232 -5.24 -6.02 -15.19
CA GLU A 232 -6.08 -7.14 -14.75
C GLU A 232 -5.43 -8.51 -15.02
N LYS A 233 -4.77 -8.67 -16.17
CA LYS A 233 -4.16 -9.96 -16.56
C LYS A 233 -2.97 -10.30 -15.67
N ARG A 234 -2.17 -9.31 -15.30
CA ARG A 234 -1.03 -9.48 -14.38
C ARG A 234 -1.51 -9.82 -12.97
N ILE A 235 -2.56 -9.15 -12.48
CA ILE A 235 -3.18 -9.48 -11.19
C ILE A 235 -3.70 -10.93 -11.20
N ARG A 236 -4.40 -11.34 -12.26
CA ARG A 236 -4.91 -12.72 -12.41
C ARG A 236 -3.79 -13.74 -12.37
N LYS A 237 -2.69 -13.48 -13.06
CA LYS A 237 -1.52 -14.37 -13.04
C LYS A 237 -0.91 -14.48 -11.63
N ALA A 238 -0.82 -13.35 -10.90
CA ALA A 238 -0.35 -13.36 -9.51
C ALA A 238 -1.29 -14.17 -8.61
N ARG A 239 -2.62 -14.03 -8.76
CA ARG A 239 -3.61 -14.82 -8.02
C ARG A 239 -3.45 -16.31 -8.27
N GLU A 240 -3.33 -16.72 -9.54
CA GLU A 240 -3.11 -18.12 -9.90
C GLU A 240 -1.84 -18.72 -9.28
N ILE A 241 -0.76 -17.93 -9.16
CA ILE A 241 0.47 -18.37 -8.50
C ILE A 241 0.23 -18.60 -7.01
N LEU A 242 -0.43 -17.67 -6.32
CA LEU A 242 -0.74 -17.81 -4.89
C LEU A 242 -1.66 -18.97 -4.60
N ASP A 243 -2.67 -19.22 -5.45
CA ASP A 243 -3.60 -20.36 -5.30
C ASP A 243 -2.90 -21.71 -5.44
N ARG A 244 -1.96 -21.83 -6.39
CA ARG A 244 -1.15 -23.06 -6.55
C ARG A 244 -0.25 -23.32 -5.34
N GLU A 245 0.40 -22.28 -4.82
CA GLU A 245 1.26 -22.41 -3.64
C GLU A 245 0.44 -22.77 -2.38
N GLU A 246 -0.77 -22.24 -2.24
CA GLU A 246 -1.65 -22.58 -1.13
C GLU A 246 -2.10 -24.04 -1.21
N GLY A 247 -2.47 -24.52 -2.40
CA GLY A 247 -2.81 -25.93 -2.63
C GLY A 247 -1.66 -26.92 -2.40
N MET A 248 -0.40 -26.48 -2.50
CA MET A 248 0.78 -27.31 -2.20
C MET A 248 1.15 -27.35 -0.71
N ARG A 249 0.59 -26.45 0.12
CA ARG A 249 0.84 -26.40 1.57
C ARG A 249 -0.18 -27.18 2.41
N VAL A 250 -1.25 -27.67 1.78
CA VAL A 250 -2.28 -28.55 2.35
C VAL A 250 -1.92 -30.01 2.11
#